data_bb622211128e6c5d41ef87d24ce11526
#
_entry.id   bb622211128e6c5d41ef87d24ce11526
#
_cell.length_a   1.000
_cell.length_b   1.000
_cell.length_c   1.000
_cell.angle_alpha   90.00
_cell.angle_beta   90.00
_cell.angle_gamma   90.00
#
_symmetry.space_group_name_H-M   'P 1'
#
loop_
_entity.id
_entity.type
_entity.pdbx_description
1 polymer ?
#
loop_
_entity_poly.entity_id
_entity_poly.type
_entity_poly.pdbx_seq_one_letter_code
_entity_poly.pdbx_strand_id
1 'polypeptide(L)'
;MAIDECEEALTALGSGERTLSAVKKTIRLAVKPVIDDYVLSRPEAERSALDFELLVGCWIPDGGASGHRLLAVRRNGAVNRIEGYECIGVGSYLGDFLIAPAFNHGLSLGTIQLLAAQVLRSAKSYDANCGGQSAFEIIHQDGKREPVFFDFYHADIFFNTHEVLAKSLLFFVAPYNTDDLLFDVKLREFTETMKSIRSSWKKLHNSQQNLLMALPKERDDILD
;
A
#
# COMPACT_ATOMS: atom_id res chain seq x y z
N MET A 1 -7.71 16.73 -10.12
CA MET A 1 -6.83 17.76 -10.72
C MET A 1 -5.41 17.23 -10.90
N ALA A 2 -4.46 17.30 -9.92
CA ALA A 2 -3.08 16.83 -10.16
C ALA A 2 -2.97 15.34 -10.53
N ILE A 3 -3.79 14.50 -9.93
CA ILE A 3 -3.83 13.06 -10.23
C ILE A 3 -4.33 12.84 -11.64
N ASP A 4 -5.44 13.45 -11.99
CA ASP A 4 -6.08 13.30 -13.30
C ASP A 4 -5.15 13.80 -14.43
N GLU A 5 -4.50 14.96 -14.22
CA GLU A 5 -3.53 15.52 -15.17
C GLU A 5 -2.30 14.61 -15.35
N CYS A 6 -1.80 14.01 -14.26
CA CYS A 6 -0.71 13.05 -14.35
C CYS A 6 -1.14 11.76 -15.06
N GLU A 7 -2.32 11.26 -14.78
CA GLU A 7 -2.85 10.03 -15.40
C GLU A 7 -3.08 10.23 -16.90
N GLU A 8 -3.70 11.34 -17.30
CA GLU A 8 -3.92 11.70 -18.69
C GLU A 8 -2.60 11.86 -19.45
N ALA A 9 -1.65 12.62 -18.87
CA ALA A 9 -0.35 12.85 -19.48
C ALA A 9 0.49 11.57 -19.62
N LEU A 10 0.42 10.66 -18.64
CA LEU A 10 1.11 9.37 -18.70
C LEU A 10 0.45 8.40 -19.67
N THR A 11 -0.87 8.46 -19.81
CA THR A 11 -1.63 7.65 -20.76
C THR A 11 -1.32 8.08 -22.20
N ALA A 12 -1.13 9.38 -22.43
CA ALA A 12 -0.76 9.92 -23.74
C ALA A 12 0.66 9.53 -24.20
N LEU A 13 1.55 9.10 -23.28
CA LEU A 13 2.85 8.56 -23.64
C LEU A 13 2.71 7.24 -24.39
N GLY A 14 3.12 7.20 -25.63
CA GLY A 14 3.18 5.97 -26.43
C GLY A 14 4.03 4.88 -25.76
N SER A 15 3.68 3.62 -25.96
CA SER A 15 4.36 2.48 -25.33
C SER A 15 5.87 2.42 -25.63
N GLY A 16 6.29 2.85 -26.81
CA GLY A 16 7.70 2.92 -27.23
C GLY A 16 8.48 4.11 -26.63
N GLU A 17 7.80 5.08 -26.07
CA GLU A 17 8.38 6.29 -25.48
C GLU A 17 8.50 6.23 -23.95
N ARG A 18 7.97 5.20 -23.33
CA ARG A 18 7.92 5.03 -21.86
C ARG A 18 9.28 4.66 -21.27
N THR A 19 10.21 5.58 -21.32
CA THR A 19 11.45 5.49 -20.56
C THR A 19 11.29 6.14 -19.18
N LEU A 20 12.10 5.75 -18.19
CA LEU A 20 12.06 6.37 -16.87
C LEU A 20 12.28 7.90 -16.93
N SER A 21 13.13 8.36 -17.82
CA SER A 21 13.39 9.79 -18.03
C SER A 21 12.16 10.51 -18.59
N ALA A 22 11.53 9.93 -19.62
CA ALA A 22 10.31 10.48 -20.22
C ALA A 22 9.17 10.54 -19.18
N VAL A 23 8.92 9.45 -18.46
CA VAL A 23 7.90 9.41 -17.42
C VAL A 23 8.15 10.47 -16.34
N LYS A 24 9.37 10.59 -15.81
CA LYS A 24 9.72 11.64 -14.83
C LYS A 24 9.50 13.06 -15.40
N LYS A 25 9.85 13.30 -16.66
CA LYS A 25 9.64 14.59 -17.33
C LYS A 25 8.15 14.89 -17.45
N THR A 26 7.36 13.91 -17.88
CA THR A 26 5.91 14.05 -18.05
C THR A 26 5.23 14.37 -16.72
N ILE A 27 5.54 13.62 -15.65
CA ILE A 27 5.03 13.89 -14.31
C ILE A 27 5.38 15.33 -13.87
N ARG A 28 6.63 15.76 -14.04
CA ARG A 28 7.02 17.13 -13.67
C ARG A 28 6.21 18.19 -14.40
N LEU A 29 5.96 17.99 -15.68
CA LEU A 29 5.18 18.95 -16.50
C LEU A 29 3.72 18.96 -16.07
N ALA A 30 3.14 17.82 -15.75
CA ALA A 30 1.76 17.72 -15.29
C ALA A 30 1.54 18.33 -13.89
N VAL A 31 2.46 18.13 -12.96
CA VAL A 31 2.31 18.66 -11.59
C VAL A 31 2.74 20.12 -11.45
N LYS A 32 3.51 20.63 -12.40
CA LYS A 32 4.05 22.01 -12.31
C LYS A 32 2.97 23.08 -12.14
N PRO A 33 1.87 23.12 -12.94
CA PRO A 33 0.81 24.11 -12.76
C PRO A 33 0.20 24.04 -11.36
N VAL A 34 -0.02 22.83 -10.84
CA VAL A 34 -0.58 22.63 -9.49
C VAL A 34 0.35 23.20 -8.42
N ILE A 35 1.65 22.95 -8.53
CA ILE A 35 2.64 23.49 -7.59
C ILE A 35 2.71 25.02 -7.72
N ASP A 36 2.74 25.56 -8.93
CA ASP A 36 2.79 27.01 -9.18
C ASP A 36 1.55 27.69 -8.59
N ASP A 37 0.35 27.15 -8.81
CA ASP A 37 -0.92 27.77 -8.43
C ASP A 37 -1.24 27.60 -6.92
N TYR A 38 -0.91 26.47 -6.33
CA TYR A 38 -1.31 26.17 -4.94
C TYR A 38 -0.19 26.32 -3.92
N VAL A 39 1.07 26.17 -4.32
CA VAL A 39 2.21 26.28 -3.40
C VAL A 39 2.94 27.60 -3.61
N LEU A 40 3.40 27.87 -4.83
CA LEU A 40 4.27 29.01 -5.09
C LEU A 40 3.53 30.35 -5.11
N SER A 41 2.23 30.36 -5.40
CA SER A 41 1.37 31.56 -5.30
C SER A 41 1.19 32.08 -3.88
N ARG A 42 1.45 31.26 -2.86
CA ARG A 42 1.30 31.64 -1.45
C ARG A 42 2.52 32.38 -0.92
N PRO A 43 2.35 33.25 0.09
CA PRO A 43 3.45 33.86 0.80
C PRO A 43 4.45 32.81 1.32
N GLU A 44 5.73 33.12 1.33
CA GLU A 44 6.79 32.19 1.72
C GLU A 44 6.58 31.58 3.12
N ALA A 45 6.09 32.40 4.05
CA ALA A 45 5.78 31.95 5.41
C ALA A 45 4.67 30.88 5.47
N GLU A 46 3.74 30.87 4.53
CA GLU A 46 2.66 29.87 4.45
C GLU A 46 3.07 28.62 3.69
N ARG A 47 4.05 28.72 2.78
CA ARG A 47 4.49 27.58 1.95
C ARG A 47 5.02 26.41 2.75
N SER A 48 5.57 26.68 3.95
CA SER A 48 6.08 25.64 4.84
C SER A 48 4.98 24.73 5.40
N ALA A 49 3.76 25.25 5.52
CA ALA A 49 2.59 24.51 5.99
C ALA A 49 1.84 23.77 4.87
N LEU A 50 2.15 24.09 3.60
CA LEU A 50 1.54 23.42 2.45
C LEU A 50 2.37 22.22 2.06
N ASP A 51 1.84 21.04 2.32
CA ASP A 51 2.47 19.79 1.91
C ASP A 51 1.81 19.26 0.64
N PHE A 52 2.64 19.07 -0.40
CA PHE A 52 2.22 18.44 -1.64
C PHE A 52 3.12 17.24 -1.88
N GLU A 53 2.53 16.08 -1.84
CA GLU A 53 3.19 14.82 -2.16
C GLU A 53 2.27 14.00 -3.07
N LEU A 54 2.86 13.31 -4.04
CA LEU A 54 2.16 12.40 -4.94
C LEU A 54 3.00 11.14 -5.12
N LEU A 55 2.38 9.97 -4.98
CA LEU A 55 2.96 8.70 -5.37
C LEU A 55 2.42 8.27 -6.73
N VAL A 56 3.31 7.86 -7.61
CA VAL A 56 2.99 7.35 -8.93
C VAL A 56 3.57 5.95 -9.08
N GLY A 57 2.69 4.94 -9.06
CA GLY A 57 3.03 3.58 -9.45
C GLY A 57 2.86 3.44 -10.96
N CYS A 58 3.89 2.96 -11.65
CA CYS A 58 3.81 2.74 -13.08
C CYS A 58 4.63 1.53 -13.52
N TRP A 59 4.29 0.99 -14.68
CA TRP A 59 5.08 -0.02 -15.35
C TRP A 59 5.78 0.59 -16.58
N ILE A 60 7.09 0.36 -16.68
CA ILE A 60 7.93 0.88 -17.76
C ILE A 60 8.64 -0.29 -18.44
N PRO A 61 8.42 -0.52 -19.75
CA PRO A 61 9.04 -1.62 -20.48
C PRO A 61 10.50 -1.29 -20.82
N ASP A 62 11.38 -1.31 -19.83
CA ASP A 62 12.81 -1.11 -20.04
C ASP A 62 13.53 -2.42 -19.86
N GLY A 63 13.62 -3.25 -20.84
CA GLY A 63 14.51 -4.43 -21.05
C GLY A 63 15.17 -5.14 -19.87
N GLY A 64 14.93 -4.73 -18.63
CA GLY A 64 15.45 -5.27 -17.39
C GLY A 64 14.39 -5.98 -16.54
N ALA A 65 14.82 -6.70 -15.52
CA ALA A 65 13.94 -7.38 -14.59
C ALA A 65 12.96 -6.40 -13.95
N SER A 66 11.68 -6.70 -14.01
CA SER A 66 10.51 -5.97 -13.52
C SER A 66 10.45 -4.48 -13.90
N GLY A 67 9.61 -4.15 -14.85
CA GLY A 67 9.32 -2.79 -15.29
C GLY A 67 8.55 -1.92 -14.29
N HIS A 68 8.20 -2.44 -13.11
CA HIS A 68 7.50 -1.67 -12.08
C HIS A 68 8.40 -0.58 -11.50
N ARG A 69 7.83 0.61 -11.38
CA ARG A 69 8.49 1.76 -10.76
C ARG A 69 7.53 2.44 -9.81
N LEU A 70 8.06 2.83 -8.65
CA LEU A 70 7.41 3.72 -7.72
C LEU A 70 8.16 5.05 -7.75
N LEU A 71 7.43 6.13 -7.98
CA LEU A 71 7.96 7.48 -8.07
C LEU A 71 7.27 8.35 -7.03
N ALA A 72 8.03 9.13 -6.28
CA ALA A 72 7.50 10.14 -5.39
C ALA A 72 7.74 11.53 -5.97
N VAL A 73 6.69 12.33 -6.01
CA VAL A 73 6.75 13.76 -6.32
C VAL A 73 6.71 14.52 -5.01
N ARG A 74 7.72 15.31 -4.78
CA ARG A 74 7.83 16.13 -3.57
C ARG A 74 7.40 17.57 -3.85
N ARG A 75 7.11 18.29 -2.80
CA ARG A 75 6.65 19.69 -2.81
C ARG A 75 7.42 20.63 -3.76
N ASN A 76 8.71 20.39 -3.97
CA ASN A 76 9.56 21.17 -4.87
C ASN A 76 9.46 20.73 -6.36
N GLY A 77 8.56 19.81 -6.68
CA GLY A 77 8.42 19.22 -8.01
C GLY A 77 9.49 18.19 -8.38
N ALA A 78 10.38 17.83 -7.44
CA ALA A 78 11.34 16.77 -7.67
C ALA A 78 10.63 15.41 -7.78
N VAL A 79 10.95 14.65 -8.82
CA VAL A 79 10.42 13.29 -9.03
C VAL A 79 11.53 12.28 -8.75
N ASN A 80 11.42 11.59 -7.65
CA ASN A 80 12.40 10.61 -7.18
C ASN A 80 11.89 9.18 -7.39
N ARG A 81 12.79 8.28 -7.77
CA ARG A 81 12.48 6.85 -7.76
C ARG A 81 12.59 6.34 -6.32
N ILE A 82 11.61 5.56 -5.93
CA ILE A 82 11.56 4.89 -4.63
C ILE A 82 11.89 3.42 -4.85
N GLU A 83 12.75 2.89 -3.99
CA GLU A 83 13.07 1.47 -3.93
C GLU A 83 12.40 0.86 -2.70
N GLY A 84 11.48 -0.08 -2.94
CA GLY A 84 10.73 -0.75 -1.89
C GLY A 84 9.34 -0.18 -1.68
N TYR A 85 9.14 0.61 -0.66
CA TYR A 85 7.87 1.20 -0.30
C TYR A 85 8.01 2.70 0.03
N GLU A 86 6.89 3.39 0.09
CA GLU A 86 6.81 4.78 0.52
C GLU A 86 5.45 5.03 1.16
N CYS A 87 5.42 5.80 2.24
CA CYS A 87 4.21 6.32 2.85
C CYS A 87 4.16 7.84 2.65
N ILE A 88 3.02 8.37 2.24
CA ILE A 88 2.81 9.81 2.08
C ILE A 88 1.55 10.27 2.81
N GLY A 89 1.48 11.58 3.05
CA GLY A 89 0.35 12.23 3.71
C GLY A 89 0.38 12.13 5.22
N VAL A 90 -0.74 12.51 5.82
CA VAL A 90 -0.93 12.47 7.28
C VAL A 90 -0.81 11.01 7.74
N GLY A 91 -0.05 10.76 8.80
CA GLY A 91 0.18 9.39 9.28
C GLY A 91 1.29 8.62 8.55
N SER A 92 1.99 9.22 7.57
CA SER A 92 3.12 8.57 6.88
C SER A 92 4.20 8.09 7.85
N TYR A 93 4.50 8.87 8.88
CA TYR A 93 5.45 8.52 9.94
C TYR A 93 5.08 7.20 10.66
N LEU A 94 3.78 6.97 10.89
CA LEU A 94 3.30 5.73 11.50
C LEU A 94 3.38 4.58 10.49
N GLY A 95 3.07 4.85 9.23
CA GLY A 95 3.21 3.89 8.15
C GLY A 95 4.66 3.39 8.02
N ASP A 96 5.61 4.30 7.96
CA ASP A 96 7.04 3.98 7.89
C ASP A 96 7.51 3.20 9.12
N PHE A 97 7.09 3.60 10.31
CA PHE A 97 7.42 2.90 11.55
C PHE A 97 6.93 1.43 11.55
N LEU A 98 5.74 1.19 11.02
CA LEU A 98 5.13 -0.15 10.99
C LEU A 98 5.70 -1.01 9.86
N ILE A 99 5.99 -0.43 8.69
CA ILE A 99 6.47 -1.17 7.53
C ILE A 99 7.95 -1.54 7.67
N ALA A 100 8.79 -0.62 8.14
CA ALA A 100 10.24 -0.78 8.14
C ALA A 100 10.74 -2.13 8.70
N PRO A 101 10.25 -2.61 9.87
CA PRO A 101 10.72 -3.88 10.42
C PRO A 101 10.17 -5.12 9.70
N ALA A 102 9.08 -4.98 8.95
CA ALA A 102 8.36 -6.10 8.33
C ALA A 102 8.63 -6.25 6.85
N PHE A 103 9.02 -5.17 6.17
CA PHE A 103 9.22 -5.16 4.73
C PHE A 103 10.55 -5.78 4.32
N ASN A 104 10.50 -6.65 3.31
CA ASN A 104 11.66 -7.07 2.54
C ASN A 104 11.23 -7.41 1.10
N HIS A 105 12.17 -7.39 0.17
CA HIS A 105 11.90 -7.62 -1.25
C HIS A 105 11.44 -9.05 -1.61
N GLY A 106 11.53 -9.99 -0.67
CA GLY A 106 11.10 -11.39 -0.85
C GLY A 106 9.66 -11.65 -0.42
N LEU A 107 8.92 -10.64 0.05
CA LEU A 107 7.55 -10.82 0.47
C LEU A 107 6.64 -11.17 -0.71
N SER A 108 5.72 -12.12 -0.48
CA SER A 108 4.68 -12.42 -1.44
C SER A 108 3.69 -11.25 -1.55
N LEU A 109 3.02 -11.12 -2.71
CA LEU A 109 1.99 -10.10 -2.92
C LEU A 109 0.92 -10.13 -1.84
N GLY A 110 0.43 -11.32 -1.46
CA GLY A 110 -0.54 -11.45 -0.38
C GLY A 110 -0.03 -10.96 0.98
N THR A 111 1.26 -11.15 1.27
CA THR A 111 1.88 -10.62 2.50
C THR A 111 1.98 -9.09 2.45
N ILE A 112 2.34 -8.53 1.29
CA ILE A 112 2.39 -7.07 1.09
C ILE A 112 1.00 -6.45 1.26
N GLN A 113 -0.03 -7.06 0.70
CA GLN A 113 -1.42 -6.60 0.86
C GLN A 113 -1.85 -6.58 2.34
N LEU A 114 -1.51 -7.64 3.10
CA LEU A 114 -1.79 -7.69 4.53
C LEU A 114 -1.05 -6.61 5.31
N LEU A 115 0.23 -6.43 5.00
CA LEU A 115 1.05 -5.40 5.64
C LEU A 115 0.48 -4.00 5.35
N ALA A 116 0.12 -3.71 4.10
CA ALA A 116 -0.51 -2.45 3.72
C ALA A 116 -1.85 -2.23 4.44
N ALA A 117 -2.69 -3.26 4.54
CA ALA A 117 -3.96 -3.18 5.26
C ALA A 117 -3.74 -2.92 6.76
N GLN A 118 -2.75 -3.56 7.39
CA GLN A 118 -2.38 -3.32 8.77
C GLN A 118 -1.94 -1.87 9.01
N VAL A 119 -1.09 -1.36 8.13
CA VAL A 119 -0.60 0.02 8.20
C VAL A 119 -1.75 1.02 8.12
N LEU A 120 -2.61 0.88 7.10
CA LEU A 120 -3.77 1.77 6.93
C LEU A 120 -4.72 1.73 8.11
N ARG A 121 -4.99 0.54 8.65
CA ARG A 121 -5.82 0.40 9.85
C ARG A 121 -5.18 1.09 11.05
N SER A 122 -3.89 0.84 11.29
CA SER A 122 -3.17 1.44 12.40
C SER A 122 -3.15 2.96 12.27
N ALA A 123 -2.85 3.50 11.08
CA ALA A 123 -2.90 4.93 10.84
C ALA A 123 -4.27 5.52 11.17
N LYS A 124 -5.36 4.90 10.70
CA LYS A 124 -6.73 5.35 11.01
C LYS A 124 -7.12 5.22 12.49
N SER A 125 -6.51 4.28 13.21
CA SER A 125 -6.82 4.07 14.63
C SER A 125 -6.06 5.03 15.54
N TYR A 126 -4.87 5.45 15.15
CA TYR A 126 -3.96 6.25 15.99
C TYR A 126 -3.84 7.69 15.57
N ASP A 127 -4.22 8.06 14.35
CA ASP A 127 -4.21 9.43 13.87
C ASP A 127 -5.63 9.88 13.50
N ALA A 128 -6.17 10.85 14.23
CA ALA A 128 -7.54 11.36 14.03
C ALA A 128 -7.73 12.04 12.67
N ASN A 129 -6.66 12.43 11.99
CA ASN A 129 -6.72 13.02 10.67
C ASN A 129 -6.67 11.96 9.56
N CYS A 130 -6.40 10.70 9.89
CA CYS A 130 -6.47 9.58 8.97
C CYS A 130 -7.87 8.97 9.01
N GLY A 131 -8.58 8.98 7.89
CA GLY A 131 -9.95 8.45 7.83
C GLY A 131 -10.35 8.02 6.43
N GLY A 132 -11.67 7.94 6.22
CA GLY A 132 -12.26 7.62 4.93
C GLY A 132 -12.15 6.15 4.52
N GLN A 133 -12.57 5.87 3.29
CA GLN A 133 -12.52 4.54 2.70
C GLN A 133 -11.10 4.23 2.19
N SER A 134 -10.61 3.01 2.41
CA SER A 134 -9.35 2.54 1.84
C SER A 134 -9.61 1.82 0.53
N ALA A 135 -8.75 2.07 -0.45
CA ALA A 135 -8.71 1.34 -1.71
C ALA A 135 -7.32 0.73 -1.91
N PHE A 136 -7.27 -0.42 -2.56
CA PHE A 136 -6.03 -1.08 -2.94
C PHE A 136 -6.05 -1.35 -4.43
N GLU A 137 -4.93 -1.18 -5.08
CA GLU A 137 -4.76 -1.43 -6.49
C GLU A 137 -3.45 -2.17 -6.75
N ILE A 138 -3.49 -3.17 -7.63
CA ILE A 138 -2.33 -3.90 -8.09
C ILE A 138 -2.04 -3.47 -9.52
N ILE A 139 -0.78 -3.13 -9.80
CA ILE A 139 -0.31 -2.90 -11.16
C ILE A 139 0.46 -4.14 -11.61
N HIS A 140 -0.08 -4.84 -12.62
CA HIS A 140 0.52 -6.03 -13.20
C HIS A 140 1.69 -5.71 -14.14
N GLN A 141 2.46 -6.74 -14.50
CA GLN A 141 3.62 -6.60 -15.40
C GLN A 141 3.24 -6.17 -16.82
N ASP A 142 2.01 -6.40 -17.22
CA ASP A 142 1.45 -5.94 -18.50
C ASP A 142 0.92 -4.49 -18.44
N GLY A 143 1.02 -3.84 -17.28
CA GLY A 143 0.53 -2.50 -17.02
C GLY A 143 -0.96 -2.44 -16.66
N LYS A 144 -1.67 -3.57 -16.64
CA LYS A 144 -3.07 -3.60 -16.19
C LYS A 144 -3.16 -3.28 -14.72
N ARG A 145 -4.21 -2.52 -14.36
CA ARG A 145 -4.57 -2.20 -12.98
C ARG A 145 -5.71 -3.12 -12.53
N GLU A 146 -5.54 -3.72 -11.38
CA GLU A 146 -6.53 -4.56 -10.75
C GLU A 146 -6.93 -3.96 -9.40
N PRO A 147 -8.18 -3.47 -9.25
CA PRO A 147 -8.67 -3.04 -7.96
C PRO A 147 -8.79 -4.26 -7.03
N VAL A 148 -8.18 -4.16 -5.86
CA VAL A 148 -8.29 -5.21 -4.85
C VAL A 148 -9.43 -4.87 -3.92
N PHE A 149 -10.51 -5.62 -4.02
CA PHE A 149 -11.61 -5.56 -3.05
C PHE A 149 -11.16 -6.29 -1.78
N PHE A 150 -10.57 -5.54 -0.87
CA PHE A 150 -10.25 -6.08 0.44
C PHE A 150 -11.54 -6.10 1.26
N ASP A 151 -11.96 -7.30 1.66
CA ASP A 151 -13.04 -7.40 2.65
C ASP A 151 -12.48 -6.98 4.01
N PHE A 152 -12.76 -5.72 4.37
CA PHE A 152 -12.31 -5.14 5.64
C PHE A 152 -12.81 -5.92 6.86
N TYR A 153 -13.93 -6.60 6.76
CA TYR A 153 -14.43 -7.44 7.84
C TYR A 153 -13.45 -8.59 8.17
N HIS A 154 -12.92 -9.24 7.14
CA HIS A 154 -11.91 -10.28 7.33
C HIS A 154 -10.55 -9.73 7.76
N ALA A 155 -10.19 -8.56 7.25
CA ALA A 155 -9.02 -7.84 7.73
C ALA A 155 -9.16 -7.48 9.22
N ASP A 156 -10.34 -7.04 9.66
CA ASP A 156 -10.60 -6.72 11.07
C ASP A 156 -10.51 -7.94 11.98
N ILE A 157 -11.03 -9.09 11.56
CA ILE A 157 -10.85 -10.34 12.31
C ILE A 157 -9.35 -10.67 12.45
N PHE A 158 -8.60 -10.56 11.36
CA PHE A 158 -7.15 -10.81 11.38
C PHE A 158 -6.44 -9.85 12.35
N PHE A 159 -6.72 -8.57 12.29
CA PHE A 159 -6.03 -7.57 13.13
C PHE A 159 -6.43 -7.66 14.60
N ASN A 160 -7.69 -7.96 14.91
CA ASN A 160 -8.09 -8.23 16.29
C ASN A 160 -7.36 -9.47 16.83
N THR A 161 -7.19 -10.47 15.98
CA THR A 161 -6.42 -11.67 16.32
C THR A 161 -4.93 -11.37 16.45
N HIS A 162 -4.36 -10.49 15.62
CA HIS A 162 -2.98 -10.04 15.75
C HIS A 162 -2.73 -9.35 17.11
N GLU A 163 -3.66 -8.54 17.58
CA GLU A 163 -3.56 -7.90 18.89
C GLU A 163 -3.54 -8.94 20.03
N VAL A 164 -4.40 -9.95 19.93
CA VAL A 164 -4.40 -11.09 20.88
C VAL A 164 -3.08 -11.84 20.83
N LEU A 165 -2.53 -12.08 19.64
CA LEU A 165 -1.24 -12.75 19.46
C LEU A 165 -0.08 -11.93 20.02
N ALA A 166 -0.07 -10.62 19.79
CA ALA A 166 0.96 -9.73 20.35
C ALA A 166 0.95 -9.74 21.88
N LYS A 167 -0.23 -9.71 22.50
CA LYS A 167 -0.38 -9.86 23.96
C LYS A 167 0.10 -11.23 24.45
N SER A 168 -0.19 -12.29 23.70
CA SER A 168 0.30 -13.64 24.02
C SER A 168 1.82 -13.74 23.94
N LEU A 169 2.45 -13.11 22.92
CA LEU A 169 3.92 -13.07 22.82
C LEU A 169 4.55 -12.37 24.03
N LEU A 170 3.97 -11.27 24.50
CA LEU A 170 4.44 -10.60 25.71
C LEU A 170 4.41 -11.53 26.93
N PHE A 171 3.38 -12.38 27.01
CA PHE A 171 3.30 -13.39 28.07
C PHE A 171 4.47 -14.40 28.01
N PHE A 172 4.85 -14.85 26.80
CA PHE A 172 5.93 -15.84 26.63
C PHE A 172 7.33 -15.27 26.89
N VAL A 173 7.54 -13.98 26.69
CA VAL A 173 8.84 -13.35 26.93
C VAL A 173 8.95 -12.69 28.32
N ALA A 174 7.88 -12.67 29.11
CA ALA A 174 7.89 -12.08 30.43
C ALA A 174 8.70 -12.96 31.40
N PRO A 175 9.80 -12.44 31.99
CA PRO A 175 10.72 -13.26 32.82
C PRO A 175 10.14 -13.75 34.15
N TYR A 176 8.94 -13.28 34.47
CA TYR A 176 8.28 -13.60 35.75
C TYR A 176 7.33 -14.80 35.69
N ASN A 177 7.19 -15.41 34.52
CA ASN A 177 6.27 -16.52 34.34
C ASN A 177 7.02 -17.84 34.51
N THR A 178 7.05 -18.34 35.75
CA THR A 178 7.79 -19.56 36.14
C THR A 178 6.89 -20.79 36.21
N ASP A 179 5.61 -20.68 35.85
CA ASP A 179 4.68 -21.81 35.84
C ASP A 179 4.70 -22.53 34.49
N ASP A 180 5.47 -23.62 34.41
CA ASP A 180 5.63 -24.41 33.18
C ASP A 180 4.29 -24.98 32.67
N LEU A 181 3.37 -25.34 33.58
CA LEU A 181 2.05 -25.84 33.16
C LEU A 181 1.21 -24.76 32.48
N LEU A 182 1.24 -23.57 33.04
CA LEU A 182 0.54 -22.42 32.44
C LEU A 182 1.17 -22.03 31.11
N PHE A 183 2.50 -22.09 30.98
CA PHE A 183 3.23 -21.86 29.75
C PHE A 183 2.78 -22.84 28.64
N ASP A 184 2.72 -24.14 28.93
CA ASP A 184 2.30 -25.15 27.96
C ASP A 184 0.84 -24.96 27.51
N VAL A 185 -0.06 -24.60 28.44
CA VAL A 185 -1.45 -24.30 28.11
C VAL A 185 -1.52 -23.10 27.15
N LYS A 186 -0.82 -22.03 27.47
CA LYS A 186 -0.81 -20.79 26.63
C LYS A 186 -0.15 -21.01 25.28
N LEU A 187 0.90 -21.81 25.20
CA LEU A 187 1.55 -22.18 23.94
C LEU A 187 0.59 -22.98 23.04
N ARG A 188 -0.18 -23.87 23.60
CA ARG A 188 -1.20 -24.63 22.87
C ARG A 188 -2.29 -23.70 22.33
N GLU A 189 -2.86 -22.84 23.19
CA GLU A 189 -3.86 -21.83 22.78
C GLU A 189 -3.35 -20.95 21.64
N PHE A 190 -2.11 -20.46 21.75
CA PHE A 190 -1.45 -19.68 20.71
C PHE A 190 -1.34 -20.46 19.40
N THR A 191 -0.89 -21.71 19.46
CA THR A 191 -0.72 -22.58 18.30
C THR A 191 -2.06 -22.84 17.60
N GLU A 192 -3.12 -23.13 18.33
CA GLU A 192 -4.45 -23.37 17.77
C GLU A 192 -5.04 -22.08 17.16
N THR A 193 -4.82 -20.95 17.78
CA THR A 193 -5.20 -19.64 17.23
C THR A 193 -4.51 -19.39 15.89
N MET A 194 -3.19 -19.61 15.80
CA MET A 194 -2.43 -19.47 14.56
C MET A 194 -2.94 -20.39 13.44
N LYS A 195 -3.25 -21.64 13.77
CA LYS A 195 -3.83 -22.58 12.79
C LYS A 195 -5.19 -22.13 12.30
N SER A 196 -6.05 -21.63 13.18
CA SER A 196 -7.37 -21.09 12.85
C SER A 196 -7.27 -19.91 11.90
N ILE A 197 -6.41 -18.93 12.23
CA ILE A 197 -6.16 -17.77 11.36
C ILE A 197 -5.70 -18.22 9.97
N ARG A 198 -4.68 -19.08 9.91
CA ARG A 198 -4.16 -19.60 8.65
C ARG A 198 -5.23 -20.31 7.81
N SER A 199 -6.12 -21.07 8.45
CA SER A 199 -7.24 -21.73 7.79
C SER A 199 -8.24 -20.73 7.22
N SER A 200 -8.59 -19.71 7.99
CA SER A 200 -9.50 -18.64 7.56
C SER A 200 -8.94 -17.86 6.37
N TRP A 201 -7.64 -17.55 6.40
CA TRP A 201 -6.96 -16.90 5.29
C TRP A 201 -6.96 -17.73 4.00
N LYS A 202 -6.70 -19.03 4.09
CA LYS A 202 -6.76 -19.92 2.93
C LYS A 202 -8.15 -19.95 2.32
N LYS A 203 -9.20 -20.00 3.14
CA LYS A 203 -10.59 -19.96 2.66
C LYS A 203 -10.91 -18.64 1.96
N LEU A 204 -10.48 -17.52 2.54
CA LEU A 204 -10.69 -16.19 1.96
C LEU A 204 -9.99 -16.06 0.61
N HIS A 205 -8.72 -16.42 0.54
CA HIS A 205 -7.94 -16.36 -0.69
C HIS A 205 -8.58 -17.21 -1.80
N ASN A 206 -9.01 -18.43 -1.48
CA ASN A 206 -9.70 -19.30 -2.45
C ASN A 206 -11.05 -18.71 -2.88
N SER A 207 -11.80 -18.09 -1.98
CA SER A 207 -13.07 -17.43 -2.31
C SER A 207 -12.86 -16.24 -3.24
N GLN A 208 -11.82 -15.43 -3.01
CA GLN A 208 -11.49 -14.29 -3.88
C GLN A 208 -11.07 -14.76 -5.27
N GLN A 209 -10.24 -15.80 -5.38
CA GLN A 209 -9.87 -16.38 -6.66
C GLN A 209 -11.09 -16.92 -7.42
N ASN A 210 -12.02 -17.59 -6.73
CA ASN A 210 -13.24 -18.08 -7.34
C ASN A 210 -14.17 -16.95 -7.80
N LEU A 211 -14.26 -15.85 -7.06
CA LEU A 211 -15.00 -14.65 -7.46
C LEU A 211 -14.39 -13.99 -8.69
N LEU A 212 -13.06 -13.86 -8.74
CA LEU A 212 -12.35 -13.31 -9.91
C LEU A 212 -12.53 -14.19 -11.16
N MET A 213 -12.57 -15.52 -11.01
CA MET A 213 -12.83 -16.44 -12.11
C MET A 213 -14.31 -16.47 -12.56
N ALA A 214 -15.24 -16.08 -11.68
CA ALA A 214 -16.68 -16.06 -11.95
C ALA A 214 -17.15 -14.72 -12.53
N LEU A 215 -16.34 -13.67 -12.50
CA LEU A 215 -16.65 -12.42 -13.17
C LEU A 215 -16.63 -12.65 -14.69
N PRO A 216 -17.71 -12.32 -15.42
CA PRO A 216 -17.72 -12.45 -16.86
C PRO A 216 -16.57 -11.63 -17.45
N LYS A 217 -15.86 -12.23 -18.41
CA LYS A 217 -14.78 -11.57 -19.17
C LYS A 217 -15.27 -10.45 -20.10
N GLU A 218 -16.53 -10.03 -19.91
CA GLU A 218 -17.17 -8.97 -20.68
C GLU A 218 -16.91 -7.60 -20.06
N ARG A 219 -15.77 -7.03 -20.33
CA ARG A 219 -15.55 -5.58 -20.22
C ARG A 219 -14.53 -5.01 -21.20
N ASP A 220 -14.16 -5.78 -22.24
CA ASP A 220 -13.29 -5.23 -23.28
C ASP A 220 -14.05 -4.41 -24.37
N ASP A 221 -15.41 -4.39 -24.33
CA ASP A 221 -16.22 -3.77 -25.39
C ASP A 221 -16.88 -2.42 -25.04
N ILE A 222 -16.44 -1.74 -23.97
CA ILE A 222 -17.07 -0.44 -23.57
C ILE A 222 -16.08 0.74 -23.66
N LEU A 223 -14.98 0.61 -24.36
CA LEU A 223 -14.07 1.71 -24.64
C LEU A 223 -13.70 1.78 -26.13
N ASP A 224 -14.73 1.83 -26.99
CA ASP A 224 -14.62 2.41 -28.33
C ASP A 224 -15.39 3.74 -28.42
#